data_ab5c909d956dfaafb4a9a36a769bd004
#
_entry.id   ab5c909d956dfaafb4a9a36a769bd004
#
_cell.length_a   1.000
_cell.length_b   1.000
_cell.length_c   1.000
_cell.angle_alpha   90.00
_cell.angle_beta   90.00
_cell.angle_gamma   90.00
#
_symmetry.space_group_name_H-M   'P 1'
#
loop_
_entity.id
_entity.type
_entity.pdbx_description
1 polymer ?
#
loop_
_entity_poly.entity_id
_entity_poly.type
_entity_poly.pdbx_seq_one_letter_code
_entity_poly.pdbx_strand_id
1 'polypeptide(L)'
;MKQLVIPALILSVLFSFECFSQARKYVLIEHFTNASCAPCAAHNPIFDSTITKKNIGNIIHVSYHTVWPGVDPMNAYNQQDVADRVLYYGITGVPHIQINGNRWDGMPAGVTQELIDAESSEGSPLRIYISETGDDVTRNVKVIVYTLMEVPQSVYRLRGLVVEKEINYYPPPGSNGETYFPDVYRTSFTTINGILFTPAEVGDSIVFEYSYSIDAQIWKPENIYSIAFVQDETTKEVINASSTLCSRWGLTNLNQLFQKGSNADNNFNSKLENFDDVAKDFQISFSSEIPSDWSVEYLSNSQTAEEQFNVTLQPGEKIDLNVKVKSGTKPGLSAHNIKIMDLSDATMSPQNVQYNVIKGVTDLIVNNDGSWGGATSDNLNCKSFEENYINGLIYADNSSFATTWNRNYIRGSRLGILDE
;
A
#
# COMPACT_ATOMS: atom_id res chain seq x y z
N MET A 1 47.23 -23.39 -50.60
CA MET A 1 45.88 -22.94 -50.23
C MET A 1 45.81 -22.84 -48.69
N LYS A 2 45.84 -21.63 -48.16
CA LYS A 2 45.71 -21.39 -46.69
C LYS A 2 44.23 -21.17 -46.40
N GLN A 3 43.64 -22.05 -45.63
CA GLN A 3 42.26 -21.88 -45.14
C GLN A 3 42.25 -20.82 -44.03
N LEU A 4 41.50 -19.76 -44.24
CA LEU A 4 41.26 -18.71 -43.27
C LEU A 4 40.09 -19.15 -42.41
N VAL A 5 40.37 -19.47 -41.14
CA VAL A 5 39.33 -19.78 -40.15
C VAL A 5 38.94 -18.43 -39.54
N ILE A 6 37.70 -17.98 -39.81
CA ILE A 6 37.12 -16.80 -39.17
C ILE A 6 36.48 -17.26 -37.86
N PRO A 7 36.87 -16.78 -36.69
CA PRO A 7 36.14 -17.07 -35.44
C PRO A 7 34.83 -16.29 -35.46
N ALA A 8 33.72 -17.01 -35.44
CA ALA A 8 32.42 -16.43 -35.21
C ALA A 8 32.36 -15.86 -33.78
N LEU A 9 32.34 -14.55 -33.67
CA LEU A 9 32.13 -13.84 -32.43
C LEU A 9 30.61 -13.96 -32.11
N ILE A 10 30.28 -14.85 -31.20
CA ILE A 10 28.90 -14.94 -30.67
C ILE A 10 28.70 -13.74 -29.77
N LEU A 11 28.03 -12.71 -30.31
CA LEU A 11 27.53 -11.59 -29.55
C LEU A 11 26.34 -12.08 -28.69
N SER A 12 26.62 -12.49 -27.46
CA SER A 12 25.57 -12.76 -26.47
C SER A 12 24.93 -11.41 -26.09
N VAL A 13 23.78 -11.14 -26.70
CA VAL A 13 22.89 -10.06 -26.23
C VAL A 13 22.38 -10.51 -24.86
N LEU A 14 22.97 -9.98 -23.82
CA LEU A 14 22.41 -10.05 -22.47
C LEU A 14 21.10 -9.25 -22.48
N PHE A 15 19.99 -9.95 -22.65
CA PHE A 15 18.70 -9.41 -22.26
C PHE A 15 18.75 -9.25 -20.74
N SER A 16 19.01 -8.04 -20.27
CA SER A 16 18.72 -7.65 -18.91
C SER A 16 17.19 -7.76 -18.77
N PHE A 17 16.74 -8.83 -18.14
CA PHE A 17 15.38 -8.86 -17.59
C PHE A 17 15.37 -7.76 -16.50
N GLU A 18 14.67 -6.70 -16.78
CA GLU A 18 14.38 -5.71 -15.75
C GLU A 18 13.55 -6.43 -14.67
N CYS A 19 14.19 -6.73 -13.57
CA CYS A 19 13.57 -7.37 -12.42
C CYS A 19 12.80 -6.27 -11.69
N PHE A 20 11.48 -6.17 -11.90
CA PHE A 20 10.61 -5.23 -11.21
C PHE A 20 10.47 -5.69 -9.74
N SER A 21 11.25 -5.09 -8.87
CA SER A 21 11.18 -5.34 -7.43
C SER A 21 10.31 -4.27 -6.78
N GLN A 22 9.14 -4.66 -6.25
CA GLN A 22 8.24 -3.76 -5.54
C GLN A 22 8.28 -4.05 -4.04
N ALA A 23 8.40 -2.99 -3.23
CA ALA A 23 8.22 -3.10 -1.81
C ALA A 23 6.74 -3.25 -1.46
N ARG A 24 6.47 -3.82 -0.29
CA ARG A 24 5.17 -3.70 0.36
C ARG A 24 4.77 -2.23 0.43
N LYS A 25 3.52 -1.93 0.05
CA LYS A 25 2.91 -0.62 0.23
C LYS A 25 2.08 -0.62 1.51
N TYR A 26 2.39 0.29 2.43
CA TYR A 26 1.54 0.57 3.57
C TYR A 26 0.51 1.60 3.18
N VAL A 27 -0.74 1.35 3.52
CA VAL A 27 -1.83 2.28 3.22
C VAL A 27 -1.82 3.40 4.25
N LEU A 28 -1.42 4.61 3.85
CA LEU A 28 -1.50 5.78 4.72
C LEU A 28 -2.93 6.33 4.72
N ILE A 29 -3.49 6.47 5.91
CA ILE A 29 -4.81 7.05 6.14
C ILE A 29 -4.64 8.33 6.95
N GLU A 30 -4.93 9.47 6.35
CA GLU A 30 -4.94 10.77 6.98
C GLU A 30 -6.39 11.15 7.29
N HIS A 31 -6.72 11.22 8.56
CA HIS A 31 -8.07 11.40 9.07
C HIS A 31 -8.23 12.78 9.71
N PHE A 32 -9.04 13.63 9.11
CA PHE A 32 -9.37 14.94 9.64
C PHE A 32 -10.63 14.85 10.51
N THR A 33 -10.54 15.27 11.77
CA THR A 33 -11.57 15.10 12.78
C THR A 33 -11.60 16.26 13.78
N ASN A 34 -12.55 16.26 14.72
CA ASN A 34 -12.60 17.24 15.80
C ASN A 34 -13.47 16.73 16.97
N ALA A 35 -13.03 16.92 18.20
CA ALA A 35 -13.71 16.48 19.43
C ALA A 35 -15.05 17.17 19.71
N SER A 36 -15.46 18.16 18.93
CA SER A 36 -16.75 18.84 19.00
C SER A 36 -17.63 18.61 17.76
N CYS A 37 -17.23 17.71 16.87
CA CYS A 37 -17.92 17.37 15.64
C CYS A 37 -18.88 16.19 15.87
N ALA A 38 -20.17 16.42 15.83
CA ALA A 38 -21.15 15.35 16.06
C ALA A 38 -21.11 14.20 15.03
N PRO A 39 -20.94 14.45 13.69
CA PRO A 39 -20.72 13.38 12.74
C PRO A 39 -19.42 12.58 13.02
N CYS A 40 -18.37 13.20 13.55
CA CYS A 40 -17.13 12.52 13.92
C CYS A 40 -17.43 11.46 15.00
N ALA A 41 -18.10 11.83 16.08
CA ALA A 41 -18.48 10.89 17.15
C ALA A 41 -19.37 9.73 16.65
N ALA A 42 -20.13 9.92 15.59
CA ALA A 42 -20.96 8.85 15.01
C ALA A 42 -20.14 7.87 14.14
N HIS A 43 -19.10 8.35 13.43
CA HIS A 43 -18.39 7.56 12.43
C HIS A 43 -17.04 7.04 12.89
N ASN A 44 -16.28 7.82 13.70
CA ASN A 44 -14.92 7.45 14.12
C ASN A 44 -14.85 6.10 14.85
N PRO A 45 -15.73 5.76 15.84
CA PRO A 45 -15.66 4.48 16.51
C PRO A 45 -15.96 3.28 15.59
N ILE A 46 -16.81 3.47 14.59
CA ILE A 46 -17.14 2.44 13.59
C ILE A 46 -15.91 2.22 12.71
N PHE A 47 -15.34 3.30 12.16
CA PHE A 47 -14.14 3.25 11.34
C PHE A 47 -12.97 2.61 12.11
N ASP A 48 -12.71 3.00 13.34
CA ASP A 48 -11.69 2.40 14.17
C ASP A 48 -11.89 0.89 14.34
N SER A 49 -13.11 0.44 14.64
CA SER A 49 -13.40 -0.98 14.86
C SER A 49 -13.42 -1.82 13.58
N THR A 50 -13.78 -1.23 12.43
CA THR A 50 -13.96 -1.97 11.18
C THR A 50 -12.75 -1.92 10.25
N ILE A 51 -11.94 -0.87 10.34
CA ILE A 51 -10.78 -0.64 9.48
C ILE A 51 -9.48 -0.65 10.28
N THR A 52 -9.26 0.31 11.20
CA THR A 52 -7.95 0.48 11.82
C THR A 52 -7.53 -0.74 12.63
N LYS A 53 -8.41 -1.23 13.51
CA LYS A 53 -8.14 -2.41 14.35
C LYS A 53 -8.08 -3.74 13.59
N LYS A 54 -8.64 -3.81 12.38
CA LYS A 54 -8.56 -5.02 11.56
C LYS A 54 -7.34 -5.08 10.66
N ASN A 55 -6.66 -3.95 10.47
CA ASN A 55 -5.55 -3.82 9.54
C ASN A 55 -4.23 -3.43 10.21
N ILE A 56 -4.05 -3.81 11.48
CA ILE A 56 -2.83 -3.54 12.24
C ILE A 56 -1.62 -4.07 11.47
N GLY A 57 -0.64 -3.18 11.22
CA GLY A 57 0.56 -3.50 10.45
C GLY A 57 0.39 -3.45 8.92
N ASN A 58 -0.83 -3.28 8.39
CA ASN A 58 -1.08 -3.08 6.96
C ASN A 58 -1.37 -1.61 6.62
N ILE A 59 -1.97 -0.88 7.57
CA ILE A 59 -2.24 0.55 7.44
C ILE A 59 -1.40 1.36 8.42
N ILE A 60 -1.24 2.64 8.08
CA ILE A 60 -0.69 3.67 8.93
C ILE A 60 -1.76 4.75 9.03
N HIS A 61 -2.26 4.99 10.24
CA HIS A 61 -3.32 5.95 10.48
C HIS A 61 -2.77 7.16 11.23
N VAL A 62 -3.24 8.36 10.88
CA VAL A 62 -2.95 9.60 11.60
C VAL A 62 -4.18 10.49 11.64
N SER A 63 -4.57 10.95 12.84
CA SER A 63 -5.70 11.83 13.07
C SER A 63 -5.24 13.28 13.23
N TYR A 64 -5.65 14.14 12.29
CA TYR A 64 -5.46 15.58 12.36
C TYR A 64 -6.71 16.24 12.96
N HIS A 65 -6.58 16.76 14.16
CA HIS A 65 -7.67 17.46 14.84
C HIS A 65 -7.77 18.91 14.36
N THR A 66 -8.87 19.26 13.69
CA THR A 66 -9.08 20.59 13.08
C THR A 66 -9.55 21.62 14.10
N VAL A 67 -9.40 22.94 13.79
CA VAL A 67 -9.85 24.03 14.66
C VAL A 67 -11.38 24.19 14.67
N TRP A 68 -12.07 23.59 13.73
CA TRP A 68 -13.52 23.64 13.59
C TRP A 68 -14.11 22.22 13.58
N PRO A 69 -15.40 22.03 13.94
CA PRO A 69 -16.43 23.03 14.21
C PRO A 69 -16.44 23.59 15.64
N GLY A 70 -15.58 23.15 16.54
CA GLY A 70 -15.58 23.62 17.92
C GLY A 70 -14.29 23.33 18.67
N VAL A 71 -14.33 23.46 19.99
CA VAL A 71 -13.16 23.27 20.86
C VAL A 71 -12.61 21.87 20.74
N ASP A 72 -11.29 21.79 20.56
CA ASP A 72 -10.53 20.55 20.48
C ASP A 72 -9.12 20.77 21.08
N PRO A 73 -8.80 20.20 22.24
CA PRO A 73 -7.50 20.41 22.88
C PRO A 73 -6.33 19.78 22.09
N MET A 74 -6.59 18.76 21.28
CA MET A 74 -5.55 18.16 20.42
C MET A 74 -5.17 19.11 19.28
N ASN A 75 -6.14 19.86 18.71
CA ASN A 75 -5.85 20.93 17.76
C ASN A 75 -5.09 22.09 18.42
N ALA A 76 -5.46 22.46 19.64
CA ALA A 76 -4.87 23.60 20.33
C ALA A 76 -3.34 23.49 20.47
N TYR A 77 -2.81 22.28 20.46
CA TYR A 77 -1.37 22.04 20.59
C TYR A 77 -0.59 22.41 19.32
N ASN A 78 -1.11 22.11 18.12
CA ASN A 78 -0.40 22.34 16.85
C ASN A 78 -1.36 22.79 15.73
N GLN A 79 -1.91 24.00 15.91
CA GLN A 79 -2.93 24.54 15.01
C GLN A 79 -2.41 24.80 13.60
N GLN A 80 -1.19 25.31 13.48
CA GLN A 80 -0.65 25.76 12.19
C GLN A 80 -0.38 24.56 11.28
N ASP A 81 0.27 23.51 11.77
CA ASP A 81 0.58 22.34 10.96
C ASP A 81 -0.69 21.66 10.48
N VAL A 82 -1.70 21.54 11.35
CA VAL A 82 -3.01 20.97 10.97
C VAL A 82 -3.71 21.84 9.93
N ALA A 83 -3.67 23.19 10.10
CA ALA A 83 -4.25 24.10 9.13
C ALA A 83 -3.55 24.00 7.77
N ASP A 84 -2.22 23.88 7.75
CA ASP A 84 -1.44 23.69 6.53
C ASP A 84 -1.82 22.37 5.82
N ARG A 85 -2.03 21.27 6.58
CA ARG A 85 -2.44 19.99 6.01
C ARG A 85 -3.89 20.02 5.50
N VAL A 86 -4.80 20.69 6.21
CA VAL A 86 -6.17 20.96 5.77
C VAL A 86 -6.17 21.75 4.45
N LEU A 87 -5.36 22.80 4.36
CA LEU A 87 -5.23 23.62 3.14
C LEU A 87 -4.63 22.81 2.00
N TYR A 88 -3.60 21.99 2.27
CA TYR A 88 -2.94 21.15 1.27
C TYR A 88 -3.92 20.25 0.53
N TYR A 89 -4.86 19.63 1.24
CA TYR A 89 -5.88 18.76 0.63
C TYR A 89 -7.17 19.52 0.25
N GLY A 90 -7.36 20.75 0.71
CA GLY A 90 -8.61 21.51 0.51
C GLY A 90 -9.78 20.96 1.33
N ILE A 91 -9.53 20.48 2.54
CA ILE A 91 -10.56 19.94 3.42
C ILE A 91 -11.51 21.02 3.89
N THR A 92 -12.81 20.84 3.66
CA THR A 92 -13.86 21.81 3.99
C THR A 92 -14.86 21.32 5.04
N GLY A 93 -14.77 20.06 5.45
CA GLY A 93 -15.64 19.44 6.44
C GLY A 93 -14.99 18.26 7.15
N VAL A 94 -15.46 17.92 8.35
CA VAL A 94 -15.05 16.75 9.13
C VAL A 94 -16.27 15.93 9.54
N PRO A 95 -16.14 14.58 9.68
CA PRO A 95 -14.93 13.81 9.49
C PRO A 95 -14.58 13.65 8.00
N HIS A 96 -13.29 13.60 7.66
CA HIS A 96 -12.81 13.41 6.30
C HIS A 96 -11.57 12.52 6.30
N ILE A 97 -11.48 11.59 5.35
CA ILE A 97 -10.37 10.65 5.16
C ILE A 97 -9.69 10.94 3.82
N GLN A 98 -8.36 10.93 3.82
CA GLN A 98 -7.53 10.82 2.62
C GLN A 98 -6.76 9.50 2.68
N ILE A 99 -6.83 8.68 1.64
CA ILE A 99 -6.08 7.42 1.53
C ILE A 99 -4.98 7.59 0.51
N ASN A 100 -3.74 7.29 0.91
CA ASN A 100 -2.55 7.41 0.07
C ASN A 100 -2.49 8.76 -0.68
N GLY A 101 -2.76 9.84 0.04
CA GLY A 101 -2.88 11.18 -0.51
C GLY A 101 -4.20 11.35 -1.24
N ASN A 102 -4.20 11.51 -2.58
CA ASN A 102 -5.42 11.68 -3.34
C ASN A 102 -5.88 10.40 -4.10
N ARG A 103 -5.50 9.21 -3.62
CA ARG A 103 -5.95 7.95 -4.20
C ARG A 103 -7.43 7.71 -3.94
N TRP A 104 -7.90 8.08 -2.76
CA TRP A 104 -9.30 8.09 -2.37
C TRP A 104 -9.53 9.15 -1.28
N ASP A 105 -10.68 9.81 -1.32
CA ASP A 105 -11.11 10.75 -0.28
C ASP A 105 -12.61 10.65 0.00
N GLY A 106 -13.00 10.99 1.22
CA GLY A 106 -14.40 10.99 1.61
C GLY A 106 -14.62 10.83 3.11
N MET A 107 -15.84 10.45 3.47
CA MET A 107 -16.19 10.18 4.87
C MET A 107 -15.69 8.81 5.34
N PRO A 108 -15.39 8.62 6.65
CA PRO A 108 -14.97 7.32 7.19
C PRO A 108 -15.91 6.16 6.82
N ALA A 109 -17.19 6.39 6.71
CA ALA A 109 -18.18 5.36 6.33
C ALA A 109 -18.01 4.81 4.90
N GLY A 110 -17.28 5.53 4.04
CA GLY A 110 -16.99 5.08 2.67
C GLY A 110 -15.73 4.23 2.56
N VAL A 111 -14.94 4.10 3.62
CA VAL A 111 -13.73 3.27 3.61
C VAL A 111 -14.13 1.82 3.84
N THR A 112 -13.80 0.95 2.89
CA THR A 112 -14.10 -0.48 2.93
C THR A 112 -12.83 -1.31 3.01
N GLN A 113 -12.94 -2.58 3.43
CA GLN A 113 -11.82 -3.50 3.46
C GLN A 113 -11.26 -3.75 2.06
N GLU A 114 -12.14 -3.86 1.05
CA GLU A 114 -11.75 -4.05 -0.35
C GLU A 114 -10.89 -2.89 -0.88
N LEU A 115 -11.18 -1.66 -0.43
CA LEU A 115 -10.36 -0.50 -0.78
C LEU A 115 -8.96 -0.60 -0.14
N ILE A 116 -8.89 -0.98 1.13
CA ILE A 116 -7.60 -1.18 1.82
C ILE A 116 -6.79 -2.30 1.16
N ASP A 117 -7.42 -3.42 0.86
CA ASP A 117 -6.79 -4.57 0.20
C ASP A 117 -6.27 -4.19 -1.20
N ALA A 118 -7.05 -3.44 -1.96
CA ALA A 118 -6.65 -2.95 -3.28
C ALA A 118 -5.42 -2.03 -3.19
N GLU A 119 -5.42 -1.04 -2.29
CA GLU A 119 -4.31 -0.11 -2.13
C GLU A 119 -3.03 -0.79 -1.62
N SER A 120 -3.15 -1.76 -0.70
CA SER A 120 -2.01 -2.50 -0.15
C SER A 120 -1.40 -3.47 -1.16
N SER A 121 -2.19 -4.00 -2.09
CA SER A 121 -1.73 -4.98 -3.09
C SER A 121 -0.89 -4.37 -4.23
N GLU A 122 -0.93 -3.05 -4.42
CA GLU A 122 -0.21 -2.39 -5.53
C GLU A 122 1.31 -2.48 -5.46
N GLY A 123 1.85 -2.64 -4.26
CA GLY A 123 3.28 -2.49 -4.04
C GLY A 123 3.77 -1.05 -4.22
N SER A 124 5.06 -0.83 -4.06
CA SER A 124 5.69 0.49 -4.20
C SER A 124 7.10 0.38 -4.79
N PRO A 125 7.52 1.34 -5.63
CA PRO A 125 8.91 1.42 -6.09
C PRO A 125 9.88 1.83 -4.98
N LEU A 126 9.37 2.39 -3.87
CA LEU A 126 10.17 2.83 -2.73
C LEU A 126 9.89 1.94 -1.51
N ARG A 127 10.94 1.52 -0.80
CA ARG A 127 10.84 0.95 0.54
C ARG A 127 11.30 2.00 1.53
N ILE A 128 10.49 2.27 2.53
CA ILE A 128 10.83 3.18 3.62
C ILE A 128 11.06 2.35 4.89
N TYR A 129 12.21 2.51 5.48
CA TYR A 129 12.55 1.99 6.79
C TYR A 129 12.69 3.14 7.77
N ILE A 130 12.05 3.05 8.92
CA ILE A 130 12.14 4.04 9.98
C ILE A 130 12.47 3.34 11.30
N SER A 131 13.40 3.91 12.04
CA SER A 131 13.75 3.48 13.39
C SER A 131 13.89 4.69 14.30
N GLU A 132 13.67 4.45 15.58
CA GLU A 132 13.69 5.49 16.60
C GLU A 132 14.47 5.00 17.81
N THR A 133 15.30 5.89 18.36
CA THR A 133 16.07 5.66 19.59
C THR A 133 16.00 6.91 20.45
N GLY A 134 16.25 6.79 21.73
CA GLY A 134 16.27 7.93 22.67
C GLY A 134 15.55 7.59 23.95
N ASP A 135 15.07 8.62 24.62
CA ASP A 135 14.39 8.55 25.93
C ASP A 135 13.02 9.25 25.90
N ASP A 136 12.43 9.47 27.06
CA ASP A 136 11.12 10.11 27.20
C ASP A 136 11.13 11.64 26.96
N VAL A 137 12.28 12.21 26.64
CA VAL A 137 12.45 13.65 26.42
C VAL A 137 12.88 13.93 24.97
N THR A 138 13.80 13.14 24.43
CA THR A 138 14.35 13.33 23.10
C THR A 138 14.40 12.03 22.33
N ARG A 139 13.91 12.03 21.11
CA ARG A 139 13.98 10.90 20.18
C ARG A 139 14.83 11.24 18.97
N ASN A 140 15.63 10.29 18.55
CA ASN A 140 16.40 10.35 17.31
C ASN A 140 15.76 9.39 16.30
N VAL A 141 15.38 9.92 15.15
CA VAL A 141 14.69 9.19 14.08
C VAL A 141 15.66 8.99 12.92
N LYS A 142 15.80 7.76 12.47
CA LYS A 142 16.51 7.42 11.25
C LYS A 142 15.53 6.90 10.21
N VAL A 143 15.50 7.55 9.04
CA VAL A 143 14.67 7.13 7.89
C VAL A 143 15.60 6.72 6.77
N ILE A 144 15.41 5.53 6.21
CA ILE A 144 16.12 5.04 5.03
C ILE A 144 15.10 4.81 3.93
N VAL A 145 15.29 5.46 2.79
CA VAL A 145 14.45 5.29 1.60
C VAL A 145 15.25 4.57 0.53
N TYR A 146 14.86 3.33 0.24
CA TYR A 146 15.44 2.50 -0.81
C TYR A 146 14.64 2.67 -2.10
N THR A 147 15.32 2.83 -3.21
CA THR A 147 14.72 2.84 -4.56
C THR A 147 14.85 1.44 -5.15
N LEU A 148 13.73 0.74 -5.29
CA LEU A 148 13.69 -0.65 -5.79
C LEU A 148 13.35 -0.73 -7.28
N MET A 149 12.68 0.30 -7.81
CA MET A 149 12.31 0.46 -9.21
C MET A 149 12.43 1.93 -9.59
N GLU A 150 12.42 2.20 -10.90
CA GLU A 150 12.31 3.57 -11.38
C GLU A 150 11.06 4.24 -10.83
N VAL A 151 11.25 5.44 -10.30
CA VAL A 151 10.19 6.31 -9.82
C VAL A 151 9.93 7.37 -10.89
N PRO A 152 8.67 7.60 -11.30
CA PRO A 152 8.36 8.63 -12.31
C PRO A 152 8.99 9.97 -11.94
N GLN A 153 9.41 10.73 -12.94
CA GLN A 153 9.97 12.06 -12.68
C GLN A 153 8.87 13.01 -12.19
N SER A 154 9.01 13.47 -10.96
CA SER A 154 8.08 14.40 -10.30
C SER A 154 8.77 15.16 -9.18
N VAL A 155 8.02 16.00 -8.47
CA VAL A 155 8.48 16.69 -7.26
C VAL A 155 8.04 15.90 -6.05
N TYR A 156 8.97 15.22 -5.41
CA TYR A 156 8.68 14.42 -4.22
C TYR A 156 9.07 15.17 -2.93
N ARG A 157 8.33 14.87 -1.88
CA ARG A 157 8.69 15.29 -0.52
C ARG A 157 8.70 14.10 0.43
N LEU A 158 9.72 14.06 1.28
CA LEU A 158 9.74 13.20 2.47
C LEU A 158 9.08 13.98 3.60
N ARG A 159 8.04 13.39 4.20
CA ARG A 159 7.34 13.92 5.36
C ARG A 159 7.56 13.01 6.55
N GLY A 160 7.77 13.61 7.71
CA GLY A 160 8.01 12.90 8.96
C GLY A 160 7.10 13.44 10.05
N LEU A 161 6.28 12.58 10.64
CA LEU A 161 5.28 12.92 11.65
C LEU A 161 5.57 12.22 12.97
N VAL A 162 5.21 12.89 14.05
CA VAL A 162 5.17 12.35 15.41
C VAL A 162 3.71 12.21 15.83
N VAL A 163 3.35 11.03 16.28
CA VAL A 163 1.96 10.65 16.55
C VAL A 163 1.85 10.04 17.93
N GLU A 164 0.78 10.36 18.65
CA GLU A 164 0.43 9.67 19.89
C GLU A 164 -0.63 8.62 19.63
N LYS A 165 -0.31 7.36 19.93
CA LYS A 165 -1.09 6.18 19.59
C LYS A 165 -2.51 6.21 20.13
N GLU A 166 -2.68 6.74 21.36
CA GLU A 166 -4.00 6.88 21.97
C GLU A 166 -4.03 7.98 23.03
N ILE A 167 -5.11 8.73 23.02
CA ILE A 167 -5.40 9.71 24.05
C ILE A 167 -6.79 9.41 24.61
N ASN A 168 -6.87 9.37 25.94
CA ASN A 168 -8.11 9.17 26.66
C ASN A 168 -8.42 10.38 27.55
N TYR A 169 -9.62 10.89 27.43
CA TYR A 169 -10.13 12.00 28.26
C TYR A 169 -11.30 11.56 29.13
N TYR A 170 -11.33 12.07 30.35
CA TYR A 170 -12.48 11.99 31.21
C TYR A 170 -12.56 13.24 32.09
N PRO A 171 -13.59 14.11 31.95
CA PRO A 171 -14.74 14.03 31.00
C PRO A 171 -14.33 14.24 29.53
N PRO A 172 -15.26 14.05 28.56
CA PRO A 172 -15.02 14.36 27.15
C PRO A 172 -14.46 15.76 26.96
N PRO A 173 -13.43 15.95 26.09
CA PRO A 173 -12.73 17.22 25.96
C PRO A 173 -13.48 18.23 25.07
N GLY A 174 -14.38 17.76 24.23
CA GLY A 174 -15.21 18.53 23.33
C GLY A 174 -16.71 18.27 23.54
N SER A 175 -17.53 18.86 22.68
CA SER A 175 -18.99 18.81 22.83
C SER A 175 -19.65 17.56 22.19
N ASN A 176 -18.89 16.71 21.48
CA ASN A 176 -19.45 15.56 20.78
C ASN A 176 -19.55 14.26 21.64
N GLY A 177 -18.91 14.26 22.81
CA GLY A 177 -18.94 13.13 23.76
C GLY A 177 -17.88 12.07 23.56
N GLU A 178 -17.02 12.15 22.53
CA GLU A 178 -15.89 11.24 22.37
C GLU A 178 -14.88 11.37 23.50
N THR A 179 -14.35 10.24 23.96
CA THR A 179 -13.37 10.16 25.06
C THR A 179 -12.07 9.47 24.66
N TYR A 180 -12.07 8.78 23.51
CA TYR A 180 -10.95 8.00 22.98
C TYR A 180 -10.56 8.54 21.60
N PHE A 181 -9.29 8.86 21.41
CA PHE A 181 -8.75 9.45 20.20
C PHE A 181 -7.49 8.70 19.80
N PRO A 182 -7.54 7.88 18.73
CA PRO A 182 -6.39 7.11 18.27
C PRO A 182 -5.52 7.93 17.32
N ASP A 183 -4.22 7.63 17.33
CA ASP A 183 -3.20 8.05 16.37
C ASP A 183 -3.18 9.57 16.11
N VAL A 184 -3.17 10.34 17.21
CA VAL A 184 -3.28 11.80 17.17
C VAL A 184 -1.96 12.42 16.73
N TYR A 185 -1.98 13.25 15.68
CA TYR A 185 -0.85 14.06 15.24
C TYR A 185 -0.39 15.00 16.34
N ARG A 186 0.91 14.99 16.63
CA ARG A 186 1.53 15.85 17.64
C ARG A 186 2.45 16.91 17.04
N THR A 187 3.37 16.52 16.18
CA THR A 187 4.30 17.42 15.49
C THR A 187 4.92 16.72 14.29
N SER A 188 5.81 17.42 13.58
CA SER A 188 6.62 16.87 12.49
C SER A 188 8.10 16.94 12.84
N PHE A 189 8.84 15.84 12.63
CA PHE A 189 10.30 15.87 12.80
C PHE A 189 11.02 16.38 11.53
N THR A 190 10.32 16.52 10.41
CA THR A 190 10.78 17.29 9.24
C THR A 190 10.19 18.71 9.30
N THR A 191 9.16 18.97 8.56
CA THR A 191 8.14 19.99 8.68
C THR A 191 6.84 19.37 8.18
N ILE A 192 5.69 19.93 8.49
CA ILE A 192 4.41 19.41 7.99
C ILE A 192 4.36 19.42 6.44
N ASN A 193 5.04 20.38 5.83
CA ASN A 193 5.18 20.47 4.39
C ASN A 193 6.25 19.53 3.81
N GLY A 194 6.99 18.82 4.68
CA GLY A 194 8.06 17.91 4.29
C GLY A 194 9.29 18.61 3.70
N ILE A 195 10.32 17.84 3.39
CA ILE A 195 11.53 18.27 2.70
C ILE A 195 11.53 17.75 1.27
N LEU A 196 12.18 18.48 0.35
CA LEU A 196 12.37 18.01 -1.01
C LEU A 196 13.16 16.69 -0.99
N PHE A 197 12.71 15.74 -1.78
CA PHE A 197 13.29 14.42 -1.89
C PHE A 197 13.48 14.06 -3.37
N THR A 198 14.66 13.59 -3.70
CA THR A 198 14.95 12.99 -5.01
C THR A 198 15.28 11.53 -4.77
N PRO A 199 14.54 10.58 -5.37
CA PRO A 199 14.88 9.16 -5.26
C PRO A 199 16.32 8.88 -5.68
N ALA A 200 16.98 7.95 -5.01
CA ALA A 200 18.30 7.43 -5.43
C ALA A 200 18.16 6.64 -6.74
N GLU A 201 19.28 6.24 -7.32
CA GLU A 201 19.28 5.27 -8.42
C GLU A 201 18.70 3.93 -7.95
N VAL A 202 18.14 3.15 -8.89
CA VAL A 202 17.57 1.83 -8.58
C VAL A 202 18.64 0.93 -7.95
N GLY A 203 18.32 0.35 -6.81
CA GLY A 203 19.22 -0.47 -5.99
C GLY A 203 19.90 0.28 -4.85
N ASP A 204 19.87 1.62 -4.86
CA ASP A 204 20.47 2.46 -3.83
C ASP A 204 19.46 2.99 -2.80
N SER A 205 19.95 3.69 -1.79
CA SER A 205 19.15 4.28 -0.73
C SER A 205 19.69 5.63 -0.26
N ILE A 206 18.81 6.42 0.34
CA ILE A 206 19.15 7.67 1.02
C ILE A 206 18.78 7.56 2.48
N VAL A 207 19.69 8.03 3.35
CA VAL A 207 19.51 8.05 4.80
C VAL A 207 19.25 9.47 5.26
N PHE A 208 18.25 9.63 6.11
CA PHE A 208 17.91 10.88 6.79
C PHE A 208 17.93 10.65 8.29
N GLU A 209 18.46 11.60 9.02
CA GLU A 209 18.53 11.58 10.48
C GLU A 209 17.94 12.85 11.04
N TYR A 210 17.03 12.72 12.00
CA TYR A 210 16.32 13.79 12.67
C TYR A 210 16.29 13.56 14.16
N SER A 211 15.93 14.60 14.88
CA SER A 211 15.57 14.50 16.30
C SER A 211 14.37 15.37 16.60
N TYR A 212 13.59 14.98 17.60
CA TYR A 212 12.51 15.78 18.13
C TYR A 212 12.43 15.64 19.66
N SER A 213 11.79 16.62 20.29
CA SER A 213 11.55 16.60 21.74
C SER A 213 10.12 16.19 22.04
N ILE A 214 9.94 15.40 23.09
CA ILE A 214 8.64 14.98 23.63
C ILE A 214 8.25 16.01 24.71
N ASP A 215 7.05 16.56 24.60
CA ASP A 215 6.44 17.36 25.68
C ASP A 215 5.74 16.40 26.66
N ALA A 216 6.52 15.82 27.57
CA ALA A 216 6.03 14.85 28.55
C ALA A 216 5.00 15.42 29.56
N GLN A 217 4.75 16.74 29.55
CA GLN A 217 3.66 17.35 30.33
C GLN A 217 2.30 17.15 29.66
N ILE A 218 2.29 16.96 28.34
CA ILE A 218 1.07 16.87 27.53
C ILE A 218 0.95 15.51 26.88
N TRP A 219 2.06 14.95 26.36
CA TRP A 219 2.09 13.66 25.67
C TRP A 219 2.48 12.53 26.61
N LYS A 220 2.02 11.34 26.33
CA LYS A 220 2.48 10.13 27.00
C LYS A 220 3.65 9.54 26.20
N PRO A 221 4.91 9.60 26.71
CA PRO A 221 6.09 9.19 25.97
C PRO A 221 6.01 7.74 25.44
N GLU A 222 5.38 6.85 26.21
CA GLU A 222 5.18 5.45 25.83
C GLU A 222 4.20 5.24 24.67
N ASN A 223 3.37 6.24 24.36
CA ASN A 223 2.42 6.21 23.24
C ASN A 223 2.94 6.94 22.02
N ILE A 224 4.13 7.57 22.10
CA ILE A 224 4.69 8.33 20.98
C ILE A 224 5.38 7.39 19.99
N TYR A 225 5.08 7.56 18.71
CA TYR A 225 5.73 6.86 17.62
C TYR A 225 5.87 7.78 16.40
N SER A 226 6.73 7.39 15.47
CA SER A 226 7.06 8.18 14.29
C SER A 226 6.55 7.52 13.01
N ILE A 227 6.10 8.37 12.06
CA ILE A 227 5.69 7.99 10.71
C ILE A 227 6.58 8.73 9.70
N ALA A 228 6.98 8.07 8.63
CA ALA A 228 7.63 8.70 7.47
C ALA A 228 6.93 8.26 6.19
N PHE A 229 6.76 9.18 5.23
CA PHE A 229 6.21 8.87 3.92
C PHE A 229 6.76 9.78 2.82
N VAL A 230 6.82 9.26 1.61
CA VAL A 230 7.17 10.01 0.41
C VAL A 230 5.90 10.31 -0.38
N GLN A 231 5.68 11.59 -0.67
CA GLN A 231 4.51 12.09 -1.37
C GLN A 231 4.93 12.85 -2.63
N ASP A 232 4.24 12.60 -3.72
CA ASP A 232 4.31 13.36 -4.97
C ASP A 232 3.51 14.66 -4.82
N GLU A 233 4.18 15.80 -4.96
CA GLU A 233 3.52 17.11 -4.83
C GLU A 233 2.61 17.43 -6.01
N THR A 234 2.86 16.85 -7.17
CA THR A 234 2.06 17.12 -8.38
C THR A 234 0.72 16.40 -8.33
N THR A 235 0.75 15.12 -7.95
CA THR A 235 -0.45 14.27 -7.89
C THR A 235 -1.04 14.20 -6.49
N LYS A 236 -0.29 14.56 -5.46
CA LYS A 236 -0.55 14.35 -4.02
C LYS A 236 -0.57 12.87 -3.62
N GLU A 237 -0.23 11.95 -4.51
CA GLU A 237 -0.17 10.52 -4.20
C GLU A 237 0.97 10.22 -3.22
N VAL A 238 0.69 9.39 -2.22
CA VAL A 238 1.71 8.84 -1.33
C VAL A 238 2.28 7.59 -1.99
N ILE A 239 3.57 7.65 -2.31
CA ILE A 239 4.28 6.57 -3.00
C ILE A 239 4.47 5.38 -2.07
N ASN A 240 4.91 5.62 -0.84
CA ASN A 240 4.92 4.66 0.26
C ASN A 240 5.03 5.39 1.61
N ALA A 241 4.67 4.67 2.66
CA ALA A 241 4.77 5.11 4.03
C ALA A 241 5.42 4.02 4.90
N SER A 242 5.87 4.39 6.09
CA SER A 242 6.32 3.48 7.14
C SER A 242 6.15 4.13 8.51
N SER A 243 6.09 3.33 9.55
CA SER A 243 6.11 3.81 10.94
C SER A 243 7.01 2.96 11.81
N THR A 244 7.40 3.46 12.98
CA THR A 244 8.16 2.68 13.95
C THR A 244 7.38 1.51 14.57
N LEU A 245 6.05 1.46 14.31
CA LEU A 245 5.17 0.35 14.68
C LEU A 245 4.98 -0.68 13.56
N CYS A 246 5.46 -0.39 12.35
CA CYS A 246 5.37 -1.34 11.24
C CYS A 246 6.29 -2.53 11.45
N SER A 247 5.86 -3.69 10.94
CA SER A 247 6.66 -4.90 10.95
C SER A 247 7.98 -4.68 10.19
N ARG A 248 9.08 -5.18 10.75
CA ARG A 248 10.40 -5.14 10.11
C ARG A 248 10.63 -6.35 9.22
N TRP A 249 9.63 -6.72 8.45
CA TRP A 249 9.71 -7.75 7.42
C TRP A 249 8.78 -7.38 6.25
N GLY A 250 8.99 -7.98 5.12
CA GLY A 250 8.12 -7.70 3.99
C GLY A 250 8.27 -8.69 2.86
N LEU A 251 7.19 -8.84 2.10
CA LEU A 251 7.16 -9.56 0.85
C LEU A 251 7.39 -8.55 -0.29
N THR A 252 8.42 -8.78 -1.09
CA THR A 252 8.74 -7.98 -2.28
C THR A 252 8.29 -8.76 -3.50
N ASN A 253 7.43 -8.16 -4.32
CA ASN A 253 7.01 -8.73 -5.60
C ASN A 253 8.06 -8.44 -6.67
N LEU A 254 8.47 -9.46 -7.43
CA LEU A 254 9.48 -9.34 -8.49
C LEU A 254 8.87 -9.32 -9.89
N ASN A 255 7.54 -9.43 -9.99
CA ASN A 255 6.80 -9.46 -11.25
C ASN A 255 5.57 -8.57 -11.17
N GLN A 256 4.99 -8.29 -12.34
CA GLN A 256 3.66 -7.68 -12.41
C GLN A 256 2.61 -8.62 -11.78
N LEU A 257 1.62 -8.04 -11.10
CA LEU A 257 0.54 -8.80 -10.47
C LEU A 257 -0.38 -9.51 -11.48
N PHE A 258 -0.32 -9.10 -12.75
CA PHE A 258 -1.11 -9.64 -13.84
C PHE A 258 -0.21 -10.07 -14.99
N GLN A 259 -0.44 -11.28 -15.52
CA GLN A 259 0.26 -11.79 -16.67
C GLN A 259 -0.73 -12.38 -17.68
N LYS A 260 -0.37 -12.28 -18.96
CA LYS A 260 -1.10 -12.93 -20.04
C LYS A 260 -0.76 -14.42 -20.07
N GLY A 261 -1.79 -15.26 -20.04
CA GLY A 261 -1.64 -16.72 -20.20
C GLY A 261 -1.15 -17.06 -21.59
N SER A 262 -0.13 -17.89 -21.68
CA SER A 262 0.47 -18.36 -22.93
C SER A 262 0.65 -19.87 -22.89
N ASN A 263 1.25 -20.45 -23.94
CA ASN A 263 1.63 -21.87 -23.93
C ASN A 263 2.88 -22.13 -23.07
N ALA A 264 3.57 -21.07 -22.63
CA ALA A 264 4.65 -21.15 -21.65
C ALA A 264 4.09 -20.97 -20.23
N ASP A 265 4.87 -21.37 -19.23
CA ASP A 265 4.52 -21.17 -17.84
C ASP A 265 4.56 -19.68 -17.48
N ASN A 266 3.55 -19.21 -16.75
CA ASN A 266 3.57 -17.92 -16.09
C ASN A 266 4.22 -18.09 -14.71
N ASN A 267 5.23 -17.28 -14.41
CA ASN A 267 5.95 -17.36 -13.15
C ASN A 267 5.78 -16.05 -12.40
N PHE A 268 5.34 -16.13 -11.15
CA PHE A 268 5.29 -15.05 -10.22
C PHE A 268 6.32 -15.28 -9.12
N ASN A 269 7.26 -14.38 -9.00
CA ASN A 269 8.37 -14.46 -8.07
C ASN A 269 8.20 -13.42 -7.00
N SER A 270 8.34 -13.82 -5.75
CA SER A 270 8.31 -12.97 -4.58
C SER A 270 9.48 -13.31 -3.68
N LYS A 271 9.88 -12.36 -2.86
CA LYS A 271 10.93 -12.54 -1.86
C LYS A 271 10.44 -12.07 -0.51
N LEU A 272 10.36 -12.99 0.46
CA LEU A 272 10.12 -12.66 1.85
C LEU A 272 11.47 -12.38 2.54
N GLU A 273 11.57 -11.26 3.23
CA GLU A 273 12.79 -10.83 3.90
C GLU A 273 12.49 -10.39 5.34
N ASN A 274 13.32 -10.86 6.28
CA ASN A 274 13.34 -10.36 7.63
C ASN A 274 14.36 -9.22 7.75
N PHE A 275 13.91 -7.96 7.96
CA PHE A 275 14.75 -6.79 8.17
C PHE A 275 15.00 -6.50 9.64
N ASP A 276 14.41 -7.31 10.54
CA ASP A 276 14.56 -7.13 11.98
C ASP A 276 15.95 -7.59 12.44
N ASP A 277 16.32 -7.19 13.63
CA ASP A 277 17.53 -7.61 14.32
C ASP A 277 17.34 -8.88 15.14
N VAL A 278 16.12 -9.44 15.14
CA VAL A 278 15.76 -10.71 15.77
C VAL A 278 15.19 -11.70 14.74
N ALA A 279 15.32 -12.99 15.03
CA ALA A 279 14.69 -14.03 14.24
C ALA A 279 13.17 -13.92 14.29
N LYS A 280 12.50 -14.21 13.18
CA LYS A 280 11.03 -14.20 13.05
C LYS A 280 10.52 -15.51 12.49
N ASP A 281 9.41 -15.97 13.05
CA ASP A 281 8.70 -17.15 12.59
C ASP A 281 7.51 -16.74 11.71
N PHE A 282 7.44 -17.33 10.53
CA PHE A 282 6.37 -17.06 9.57
C PHE A 282 5.58 -18.31 9.23
N GLN A 283 4.28 -18.16 9.07
CA GLN A 283 3.45 -19.10 8.35
C GLN A 283 3.17 -18.55 6.96
N ILE A 284 3.47 -19.35 5.95
CA ILE A 284 3.25 -19.05 4.54
C ILE A 284 2.13 -19.95 4.06
N SER A 285 1.15 -19.36 3.37
CA SER A 285 0.04 -20.09 2.78
C SER A 285 -0.14 -19.67 1.33
N PHE A 286 -0.23 -20.65 0.44
CA PHE A 286 -0.60 -20.46 -0.96
C PHE A 286 -2.03 -20.90 -1.18
N SER A 287 -2.75 -20.21 -2.06
CA SER A 287 -4.04 -20.68 -2.56
C SER A 287 -4.25 -20.22 -3.99
N SER A 288 -5.01 -20.98 -4.77
CA SER A 288 -5.28 -20.66 -6.18
C SER A 288 -6.69 -21.03 -6.57
N GLU A 289 -7.31 -20.14 -7.36
CA GLU A 289 -8.52 -20.40 -8.11
C GLU A 289 -8.14 -20.48 -9.58
N ILE A 290 -8.32 -21.65 -10.20
CA ILE A 290 -7.87 -21.92 -11.57
C ILE A 290 -8.96 -22.62 -12.39
N PRO A 291 -9.03 -22.38 -13.72
CA PRO A 291 -9.84 -23.19 -14.63
C PRO A 291 -9.45 -24.67 -14.58
N SER A 292 -10.41 -25.56 -14.87
CA SER A 292 -10.28 -27.01 -14.62
C SER A 292 -9.16 -27.73 -15.38
N ASP A 293 -8.65 -27.13 -16.46
CA ASP A 293 -7.56 -27.69 -17.28
C ASP A 293 -6.22 -26.98 -17.07
N TRP A 294 -6.16 -26.03 -16.11
CA TRP A 294 -4.93 -25.35 -15.72
C TRP A 294 -4.27 -26.08 -14.54
N SER A 295 -2.99 -25.82 -14.33
CA SER A 295 -2.27 -26.32 -13.17
C SER A 295 -1.41 -25.24 -12.52
N VAL A 296 -1.19 -25.38 -11.22
CA VAL A 296 -0.34 -24.51 -10.42
C VAL A 296 0.68 -25.32 -9.66
N GLU A 297 1.87 -24.77 -9.51
CA GLU A 297 2.95 -25.29 -8.67
C GLU A 297 3.45 -24.17 -7.76
N TYR A 298 3.58 -24.45 -6.47
CA TYR A 298 4.16 -23.55 -5.49
C TYR A 298 5.59 -23.94 -5.21
N LEU A 299 6.47 -22.94 -5.13
CA LEU A 299 7.90 -23.16 -4.92
C LEU A 299 8.41 -22.26 -3.78
N SER A 300 9.29 -22.82 -2.95
CA SER A 300 10.10 -22.07 -1.99
C SER A 300 11.58 -22.39 -2.24
N ASN A 301 12.42 -21.37 -2.45
CA ASN A 301 13.83 -21.51 -2.82
C ASN A 301 14.04 -22.51 -3.98
N SER A 302 13.18 -22.43 -5.01
CA SER A 302 13.19 -23.29 -6.20
C SER A 302 12.87 -24.78 -5.95
N GLN A 303 12.38 -25.13 -4.77
CA GLN A 303 11.87 -26.47 -4.46
C GLN A 303 10.35 -26.43 -4.31
N THR A 304 9.67 -27.51 -4.72
CA THR A 304 8.21 -27.63 -4.54
C THR A 304 7.84 -27.44 -3.07
N ALA A 305 6.91 -26.52 -2.82
CA ALA A 305 6.41 -26.19 -1.51
C ALA A 305 5.00 -26.77 -1.29
N GLU A 306 4.67 -27.05 -0.05
CA GLU A 306 3.30 -27.34 0.38
C GLU A 306 2.44 -26.07 0.30
N GLU A 307 1.11 -26.24 0.23
CA GLU A 307 0.17 -25.11 0.27
C GLU A 307 0.28 -24.28 1.54
N GLN A 308 0.74 -24.87 2.64
CA GLN A 308 1.02 -24.20 3.89
C GLN A 308 2.24 -24.78 4.57
N PHE A 309 3.16 -23.92 5.00
CA PHE A 309 4.34 -24.32 5.78
C PHE A 309 4.81 -23.18 6.68
N ASN A 310 5.63 -23.51 7.69
CA ASN A 310 6.26 -22.54 8.57
C ASN A 310 7.76 -22.44 8.26
N VAL A 311 8.31 -21.23 8.46
CA VAL A 311 9.74 -20.97 8.31
C VAL A 311 10.19 -19.93 9.32
N THR A 312 11.40 -20.12 9.86
CA THR A 312 12.10 -19.13 10.69
C THR A 312 13.13 -18.43 9.82
N LEU A 313 13.08 -17.10 9.75
CA LEU A 313 14.09 -16.29 9.09
C LEU A 313 14.95 -15.57 10.13
N GLN A 314 16.26 -15.75 10.04
CA GLN A 314 17.23 -15.02 10.85
C GLN A 314 17.29 -13.53 10.40
N PRO A 315 17.89 -12.63 11.21
CA PRO A 315 18.14 -11.25 10.78
C PRO A 315 18.81 -11.15 9.41
N GLY A 316 18.17 -10.42 8.48
CA GLY A 316 18.66 -10.23 7.11
C GLY A 316 18.44 -11.44 6.18
N GLU A 317 17.88 -12.53 6.67
CA GLU A 317 17.62 -13.71 5.84
C GLU A 317 16.41 -13.49 4.91
N LYS A 318 16.46 -14.15 3.76
CA LYS A 318 15.44 -14.06 2.68
C LYS A 318 15.13 -15.44 2.16
N ILE A 319 13.89 -15.63 1.74
CA ILE A 319 13.46 -16.79 0.95
C ILE A 319 12.70 -16.35 -0.29
N ASP A 320 12.86 -17.12 -1.36
CA ASP A 320 12.08 -16.94 -2.58
C ASP A 320 10.77 -17.73 -2.46
N LEU A 321 9.67 -17.07 -2.81
CA LEU A 321 8.33 -17.67 -2.85
C LEU A 321 7.77 -17.47 -4.25
N ASN A 322 7.51 -18.57 -4.97
CA ASN A 322 7.13 -18.50 -6.36
C ASN A 322 5.83 -19.25 -6.62
N VAL A 323 5.01 -18.71 -7.51
CA VAL A 323 3.82 -19.38 -8.04
C VAL A 323 4.03 -19.57 -9.54
N LYS A 324 4.02 -20.80 -9.97
CA LYS A 324 4.17 -21.19 -11.38
C LYS A 324 2.84 -21.70 -11.89
N VAL A 325 2.30 -21.05 -12.91
CA VAL A 325 0.98 -21.32 -13.47
C VAL A 325 1.14 -21.81 -14.91
N LYS A 326 0.61 -22.97 -15.19
CA LYS A 326 0.50 -23.49 -16.55
C LYS A 326 -0.93 -23.37 -17.02
N SER A 327 -1.17 -22.45 -17.94
CA SER A 327 -2.48 -22.27 -18.55
C SER A 327 -2.83 -23.46 -19.44
N GLY A 328 -4.03 -24.00 -19.30
CA GLY A 328 -4.58 -25.02 -20.18
C GLY A 328 -5.03 -24.47 -21.54
N THR A 329 -5.90 -25.18 -22.20
CA THR A 329 -6.45 -24.83 -23.53
C THR A 329 -7.66 -23.91 -23.42
N LYS A 330 -8.38 -23.95 -22.31
CA LYS A 330 -9.59 -23.16 -22.09
C LYS A 330 -9.25 -21.71 -21.76
N PRO A 331 -10.01 -20.74 -22.30
CA PRO A 331 -9.97 -19.36 -21.85
C PRO A 331 -10.33 -19.28 -20.36
N GLY A 332 -9.80 -18.29 -19.67
CA GLY A 332 -10.14 -18.09 -18.26
C GLY A 332 -9.26 -17.09 -17.54
N LEU A 333 -9.67 -16.82 -16.33
CA LEU A 333 -8.95 -16.03 -15.33
C LEU A 333 -8.55 -16.96 -14.18
N SER A 334 -7.32 -16.84 -13.70
CA SER A 334 -6.90 -17.49 -12.47
C SER A 334 -6.44 -16.46 -11.46
N ALA A 335 -6.65 -16.75 -10.17
CA ALA A 335 -6.18 -15.97 -9.04
C ALA A 335 -5.30 -16.81 -8.13
N HIS A 336 -4.15 -16.27 -7.74
CA HIS A 336 -3.14 -16.96 -6.93
C HIS A 336 -2.73 -16.08 -5.78
N ASN A 337 -2.90 -16.54 -4.55
CA ASN A 337 -2.61 -15.78 -3.36
C ASN A 337 -1.42 -16.36 -2.61
N ILE A 338 -0.54 -15.46 -2.15
CA ILE A 338 0.45 -15.74 -1.11
C ILE A 338 0.05 -14.95 0.13
N LYS A 339 -0.18 -15.65 1.23
CA LYS A 339 -0.49 -15.07 2.53
C LYS A 339 0.66 -15.34 3.48
N ILE A 340 1.18 -14.28 4.10
CA ILE A 340 2.25 -14.34 5.10
C ILE A 340 1.67 -13.90 6.44
N MET A 341 1.84 -14.74 7.45
CA MET A 341 1.51 -14.43 8.85
C MET A 341 2.79 -14.44 9.69
N ASP A 342 3.04 -13.36 10.41
CA ASP A 342 4.11 -13.30 11.43
C ASP A 342 3.62 -14.03 12.68
N LEU A 343 4.21 -15.18 12.98
CA LEU A 343 3.88 -15.95 14.18
C LEU A 343 4.57 -15.41 15.44
N SER A 344 5.60 -14.57 15.25
CA SER A 344 6.32 -13.92 16.35
C SER A 344 5.54 -12.72 16.91
N ASP A 345 4.58 -12.19 16.15
CA ASP A 345 3.71 -11.09 16.56
C ASP A 345 2.26 -11.31 16.11
N ALA A 346 1.49 -11.93 17.00
CA ALA A 346 0.07 -12.23 16.74
C ALA A 346 -0.84 -10.98 16.64
N THR A 347 -0.33 -9.80 16.96
CA THR A 347 -1.10 -8.55 16.83
C THR A 347 -1.12 -8.01 15.41
N MET A 348 -0.17 -8.45 14.57
CA MET A 348 -0.05 -8.01 13.19
C MET A 348 -1.01 -8.76 12.27
N SER A 349 -1.65 -8.02 11.39
CA SER A 349 -2.47 -8.62 10.33
C SER A 349 -1.59 -9.29 9.27
N PRO A 350 -2.06 -10.40 8.66
CA PRO A 350 -1.31 -11.04 7.58
C PRO A 350 -1.08 -10.10 6.40
N GLN A 351 0.05 -10.25 5.74
CA GLN A 351 0.27 -9.65 4.42
C GLN A 351 -0.20 -10.63 3.35
N ASN A 352 -0.96 -10.11 2.38
CA ASN A 352 -1.44 -10.88 1.22
C ASN A 352 -0.92 -10.23 -0.06
N VAL A 353 -0.61 -11.07 -1.05
CA VAL A 353 -0.41 -10.64 -2.43
C VAL A 353 -1.20 -11.57 -3.34
N GLN A 354 -1.89 -10.99 -4.32
CA GLN A 354 -2.65 -11.74 -5.33
C GLN A 354 -2.04 -11.54 -6.70
N TYR A 355 -1.77 -12.63 -7.38
CA TYR A 355 -1.36 -12.68 -8.77
C TYR A 355 -2.47 -13.24 -9.63
N ASN A 356 -2.55 -12.80 -10.89
CA ASN A 356 -3.59 -13.22 -11.81
C ASN A 356 -3.01 -13.58 -13.17
N VAL A 357 -3.55 -14.62 -13.79
CA VAL A 357 -3.26 -14.98 -15.19
C VAL A 357 -4.57 -14.94 -15.97
N ILE A 358 -4.54 -14.29 -17.13
CA ILE A 358 -5.69 -14.14 -18.03
C ILE A 358 -5.34 -14.74 -19.37
N LYS A 359 -6.16 -15.64 -19.88
CA LYS A 359 -5.95 -16.29 -21.17
C LYS A 359 -7.23 -16.37 -22.00
N GLY A 360 -7.14 -15.96 -23.27
CA GLY A 360 -8.17 -16.19 -24.29
C GLY A 360 -9.46 -15.42 -24.09
N VAL A 361 -9.50 -14.46 -23.15
CA VAL A 361 -10.64 -13.58 -22.97
C VAL A 361 -10.48 -12.42 -23.94
N THR A 362 -11.26 -12.45 -25.03
CA THR A 362 -11.14 -11.45 -26.11
C THR A 362 -12.03 -10.24 -25.92
N ASP A 363 -13.15 -10.39 -25.20
CA ASP A 363 -14.11 -9.33 -25.01
C ASP A 363 -14.49 -9.20 -23.53
N LEU A 364 -14.31 -8.01 -22.99
CA LEU A 364 -14.85 -7.61 -21.71
C LEU A 364 -16.10 -6.76 -21.94
N ILE A 365 -17.25 -7.27 -21.61
CA ILE A 365 -18.46 -6.47 -21.52
C ILE A 365 -18.54 -5.90 -20.10
N VAL A 366 -18.29 -4.60 -19.98
CA VAL A 366 -18.58 -3.87 -18.75
C VAL A 366 -20.06 -3.57 -18.75
N ASN A 367 -20.87 -4.38 -18.09
CA ASN A 367 -22.26 -4.05 -17.84
C ASN A 367 -22.34 -2.89 -16.87
N ASN A 368 -22.74 -1.75 -17.39
CA ASN A 368 -23.25 -0.67 -16.57
C ASN A 368 -24.72 -1.00 -16.27
N ASP A 369 -25.01 -1.40 -15.05
CA ASP A 369 -26.37 -1.73 -14.60
C ASP A 369 -27.28 -0.52 -14.42
N GLY A 370 -26.89 0.65 -14.96
CA GLY A 370 -27.63 1.91 -14.88
C GLY A 370 -27.61 2.58 -13.51
N SER A 371 -26.98 2.01 -12.52
CA SER A 371 -26.85 2.61 -11.18
C SER A 371 -25.87 3.78 -11.13
N TRP A 372 -25.15 4.02 -12.21
CA TRP A 372 -24.01 4.96 -12.33
C TRP A 372 -24.25 6.12 -13.29
N GLY A 373 -25.46 6.56 -13.45
CA GLY A 373 -25.72 7.83 -14.11
C GLY A 373 -25.69 7.84 -15.65
N GLY A 374 -26.05 6.75 -16.30
CA GLY A 374 -26.55 6.84 -17.67
C GLY A 374 -25.57 6.56 -18.80
N ALA A 375 -24.43 5.94 -18.57
CA ALA A 375 -23.67 5.34 -19.66
C ALA A 375 -24.33 4.00 -20.05
N THR A 376 -24.73 3.86 -21.30
CA THR A 376 -25.24 2.58 -21.83
C THR A 376 -24.08 1.78 -22.40
N SER A 377 -24.22 0.45 -22.47
CA SER A 377 -23.25 -0.47 -23.07
C SER A 377 -22.77 -0.04 -24.46
N ASP A 378 -23.60 0.68 -25.18
CA ASP A 378 -23.35 1.15 -26.55
C ASP A 378 -22.29 2.28 -26.63
N ASN A 379 -21.93 2.86 -25.50
CA ASN A 379 -20.92 3.92 -25.39
C ASN A 379 -19.55 3.42 -24.91
N LEU A 380 -19.39 2.11 -24.75
CA LEU A 380 -18.15 1.50 -24.31
C LEU A 380 -17.42 0.88 -25.50
N ASN A 381 -16.37 1.54 -25.95
CA ASN A 381 -15.42 0.97 -26.90
C ASN A 381 -14.43 0.10 -26.12
N CYS A 382 -14.79 -1.16 -25.88
CA CYS A 382 -13.91 -2.09 -25.18
C CYS A 382 -12.87 -2.67 -26.14
N LYS A 383 -11.61 -2.38 -25.90
CA LYS A 383 -10.51 -3.15 -26.48
C LYS A 383 -10.45 -4.52 -25.81
N SER A 384 -9.66 -5.45 -26.38
CA SER A 384 -9.52 -6.78 -25.82
C SER A 384 -9.14 -6.71 -24.32
N PHE A 385 -9.84 -7.47 -23.51
CA PHE A 385 -9.65 -7.48 -22.06
C PHE A 385 -8.21 -7.81 -21.65
N GLU A 386 -7.60 -8.83 -22.28
CA GLU A 386 -6.22 -9.22 -22.00
C GLU A 386 -5.25 -8.07 -22.20
N GLU A 387 -5.34 -7.35 -23.30
CA GLU A 387 -4.43 -6.27 -23.63
C GLU A 387 -4.59 -5.09 -22.67
N ASN A 388 -5.82 -4.73 -22.33
CA ASN A 388 -6.11 -3.56 -21.50
C ASN A 388 -5.89 -3.84 -20.01
N TYR A 389 -6.16 -5.05 -19.54
CA TYR A 389 -6.01 -5.41 -18.14
C TYR A 389 -4.53 -5.56 -17.75
N ILE A 390 -3.73 -6.17 -18.62
CA ILE A 390 -2.27 -6.31 -18.40
C ILE A 390 -1.57 -4.96 -18.40
N ASN A 391 -2.04 -4.02 -19.22
CA ASN A 391 -1.51 -2.66 -19.26
C ASN A 391 -2.08 -1.75 -18.14
N GLY A 392 -2.93 -2.28 -17.27
CA GLY A 392 -3.57 -1.52 -16.21
C GLY A 392 -4.59 -0.48 -16.71
N LEU A 393 -5.03 -0.60 -17.96
CA LEU A 393 -5.85 0.38 -18.63
C LEU A 393 -7.06 -0.30 -19.27
N ILE A 394 -8.22 -0.20 -18.63
CA ILE A 394 -9.49 -0.41 -19.30
C ILE A 394 -9.97 0.96 -19.77
N TYR A 395 -10.03 1.17 -21.08
CA TYR A 395 -10.53 2.40 -21.65
C TYR A 395 -12.03 2.26 -21.94
N ALA A 396 -12.83 3.10 -21.28
CA ALA A 396 -14.06 3.55 -21.87
C ALA A 396 -13.75 4.82 -22.68
N ASP A 397 -14.15 4.87 -23.92
CA ASP A 397 -13.86 5.99 -24.83
C ASP A 397 -14.57 7.32 -24.44
N ASN A 398 -15.20 7.36 -23.29
CA ASN A 398 -15.80 8.55 -22.73
C ASN A 398 -14.87 9.12 -21.65
N SER A 399 -14.04 10.06 -22.02
CA SER A 399 -12.94 10.60 -21.23
C SER A 399 -13.35 11.23 -19.89
N SER A 400 -14.57 11.70 -19.73
CA SER A 400 -15.07 12.23 -18.45
C SER A 400 -15.47 11.14 -17.45
N PHE A 401 -15.72 9.93 -17.92
CA PHE A 401 -16.09 8.77 -17.12
C PHE A 401 -14.86 7.96 -16.69
N ALA A 402 -13.84 7.96 -17.52
CA ALA A 402 -12.66 7.11 -17.38
C ALA A 402 -11.76 7.48 -16.20
N THR A 403 -11.63 8.73 -15.82
CA THR A 403 -10.63 9.17 -14.86
C THR A 403 -10.95 8.84 -13.41
N THR A 404 -12.22 8.84 -13.03
CA THR A 404 -12.63 8.50 -11.64
C THR A 404 -12.97 7.01 -11.49
N TRP A 405 -13.46 6.40 -12.54
CA TRP A 405 -13.95 5.03 -12.55
C TRP A 405 -12.83 3.98 -12.66
N ASN A 406 -11.78 4.27 -13.41
CA ASN A 406 -10.68 3.33 -13.67
C ASN A 406 -9.87 2.93 -12.45
N ARG A 407 -9.74 3.79 -11.46
CA ARG A 407 -8.91 3.48 -10.29
C ARG A 407 -9.64 2.65 -9.23
N ASN A 408 -10.94 2.81 -9.08
CA ASN A 408 -11.68 2.25 -7.95
C ASN A 408 -12.50 0.99 -8.28
N TYR A 409 -12.82 0.74 -9.54
CA TYR A 409 -13.75 -0.35 -9.89
C TYR A 409 -13.10 -1.56 -10.54
N ILE A 410 -12.01 -1.38 -11.24
CA ILE A 410 -11.30 -2.48 -11.92
C ILE A 410 -10.52 -3.34 -10.94
N ARG A 411 -10.20 -2.79 -9.78
CA ARG A 411 -9.51 -3.47 -8.68
C ARG A 411 -10.44 -4.19 -7.73
N GLY A 412 -11.71 -3.94 -7.76
CA GLY A 412 -12.74 -4.60 -6.95
C GLY A 412 -13.43 -5.72 -7.73
N SER A 413 -13.08 -6.92 -7.49
CA SER A 413 -13.76 -8.24 -7.50
C SER A 413 -15.12 -8.44 -8.24
N ARG A 414 -15.54 -7.61 -9.19
CA ARG A 414 -16.77 -7.82 -9.95
C ARG A 414 -16.56 -7.75 -11.46
N LEU A 415 -15.62 -8.53 -11.95
CA LEU A 415 -15.56 -8.88 -13.36
C LEU A 415 -16.52 -10.06 -13.57
N GLY A 416 -17.73 -9.79 -14.03
CA GLY A 416 -18.58 -10.84 -14.57
C GLY A 416 -18.00 -11.27 -15.90
N ILE A 417 -17.42 -12.46 -15.97
CA ILE A 417 -17.16 -13.14 -17.24
C ILE A 417 -18.52 -13.70 -17.66
N LEU A 418 -19.06 -13.21 -18.76
CA LEU A 418 -20.19 -13.88 -19.40
C LEU A 418 -19.63 -15.05 -20.18
N ASP A 419 -19.91 -16.26 -19.71
CA ASP A 419 -19.79 -17.47 -20.55
C ASP A 419 -20.87 -17.38 -21.64
N GLU A 420 -20.46 -17.47 -22.93
CA GLU A 420 -21.33 -17.81 -24.02
C GLU A 420 -21.72 -19.28 -23.98
#